data_905e83614ddf6d3981dbd1c227f5293a
#
_entry.id   905e83614ddf6d3981dbd1c227f5293a
#
_cell.length_a   1.000
_cell.length_b   1.000
_cell.length_c   1.000
_cell.angle_alpha   90.00
_cell.angle_beta   90.00
_cell.angle_gamma   90.00
#
_symmetry.space_group_name_H-M   'P 1'
#
loop_
_entity.id
_entity.type
_entity.pdbx_description
1 polymer ?
#
loop_
_entity_poly.entity_id
_entity_poly.type
_entity_poly.pdbx_seq_one_letter_code
_entity_poly.pdbx_strand_id
1 'polypeptide(L)'
;MLWLLRHGDAADGSPDAERELTKKGERQAAAAGAALAALGVKIEACLTSPKVRAAETARLACEPLRAEPQHEPALAGGPFDANQLAAGLGEVLLVGHDPDFSMAVHDLTGAQVRMKKGGLAGVDRGELIVMLRPAELRAIAGTS
;
A
#
# COMPACT_ATOMS: atom_id res chain seq x y z
N MET A 1 -2.64 -12.85 -5.43
CA MET A 1 -1.47 -11.99 -5.15
C MET A 1 -1.69 -11.17 -3.91
N LEU A 2 -0.60 -10.79 -3.30
CA LEU A 2 -0.57 -9.87 -2.16
C LEU A 2 0.11 -8.58 -2.61
N TRP A 3 -0.58 -7.47 -2.41
CA TRP A 3 -0.09 -6.15 -2.77
C TRP A 3 0.23 -5.36 -1.51
N LEU A 4 1.38 -4.70 -1.48
CA LEU A 4 1.80 -3.85 -0.37
C LEU A 4 1.99 -2.44 -0.88
N LEU A 5 1.25 -1.50 -0.31
CA LEU A 5 1.31 -0.08 -0.66
C LEU A 5 1.79 0.72 0.55
N ARG A 6 2.94 1.37 0.43
CA ARG A 6 3.38 2.30 1.45
C ARG A 6 2.56 3.58 1.35
N HIS A 7 2.15 4.14 2.49
CA HIS A 7 1.38 5.39 2.49
C HIS A 7 2.08 6.50 1.69
N GLY A 8 1.30 7.43 1.18
CA GLY A 8 1.78 8.59 0.44
C GLY A 8 2.52 9.60 1.31
N ASP A 9 3.06 10.63 0.66
CA ASP A 9 3.75 11.72 1.35
C ASP A 9 2.83 12.34 2.41
N ALA A 10 3.37 12.58 3.60
CA ALA A 10 2.61 13.06 4.73
C ALA A 10 3.25 14.31 5.33
N ALA A 11 2.42 15.22 5.81
CA ALA A 11 2.86 16.42 6.49
C ALA A 11 3.48 16.08 7.86
N ASP A 12 4.41 16.89 8.30
CA ASP A 12 4.89 16.82 9.67
C ASP A 12 3.76 17.18 10.64
N GLY A 13 3.89 16.74 11.86
CA GLY A 13 2.87 17.05 12.85
C GLY A 13 2.93 16.14 14.07
N SER A 14 2.05 16.40 15.00
CA SER A 14 1.97 15.71 16.28
C SER A 14 0.51 15.64 16.72
N PRO A 15 0.05 14.52 17.27
CA PRO A 15 0.79 13.27 17.41
C PRO A 15 1.01 12.57 16.05
N ASP A 16 2.02 11.70 16.00
CA ASP A 16 2.40 11.03 14.75
C ASP A 16 1.22 10.33 14.06
N ALA A 17 0.38 9.65 14.82
CA ALA A 17 -0.74 8.89 14.26
C ALA A 17 -1.78 9.76 13.54
N GLU A 18 -1.80 11.06 13.79
CA GLU A 18 -2.75 12.01 13.20
C GLU A 18 -2.17 12.83 12.04
N ARG A 19 -0.93 12.56 11.64
CA ARG A 19 -0.30 13.25 10.50
C ARG A 19 -1.07 12.92 9.22
N GLU A 20 -1.42 13.96 8.48
CA GLU A 20 -2.24 13.85 7.28
C GLU A 20 -1.39 13.79 6.01
N LEU A 21 -1.97 13.27 4.93
CA LEU A 21 -1.33 13.32 3.62
C LEU A 21 -1.19 14.76 3.15
N THR A 22 -0.09 15.03 2.45
CA THR A 22 0.04 16.26 1.66
C THR A 22 -0.76 16.11 0.37
N LYS A 23 -0.91 17.20 -0.39
CA LYS A 23 -1.50 17.15 -1.73
C LYS A 23 -0.76 16.18 -2.63
N LYS A 24 0.57 16.15 -2.54
CA LYS A 24 1.39 15.16 -3.26
C LYS A 24 1.04 13.74 -2.84
N GLY A 25 0.90 13.51 -1.52
CA GLY A 25 0.53 12.19 -0.99
C GLY A 25 -0.84 11.74 -1.46
N GLU A 26 -1.81 12.64 -1.52
CA GLU A 26 -3.14 12.34 -2.05
C GLU A 26 -3.06 11.90 -3.51
N ARG A 27 -2.27 12.59 -4.33
CA ARG A 27 -2.07 12.23 -5.74
C ARG A 27 -1.38 10.87 -5.88
N GLN A 28 -0.39 10.58 -5.02
CA GLN A 28 0.30 9.29 -5.01
C GLN A 28 -0.68 8.15 -4.71
N ALA A 29 -1.53 8.33 -3.71
CA ALA A 29 -2.51 7.32 -3.32
C ALA A 29 -3.54 7.08 -4.42
N ALA A 30 -4.08 8.13 -5.01
CA ALA A 30 -5.03 8.04 -6.11
C ALA A 30 -4.41 7.33 -7.32
N ALA A 31 -3.15 7.66 -7.65
CA ALA A 31 -2.44 7.05 -8.76
C ALA A 31 -2.21 5.55 -8.54
N ALA A 32 -1.90 5.14 -7.31
CA ALA A 32 -1.72 3.72 -7.00
C ALA A 32 -2.99 2.92 -7.28
N GLY A 33 -4.14 3.41 -6.82
CA GLY A 33 -5.42 2.75 -7.08
C GLY A 33 -5.79 2.73 -8.56
N ALA A 34 -5.61 3.86 -9.24
CA ALA A 34 -5.88 3.96 -10.68
C ALA A 34 -4.97 3.03 -11.49
N ALA A 35 -3.70 2.91 -11.11
CA ALA A 35 -2.75 2.01 -11.77
C ALA A 35 -3.16 0.54 -11.60
N LEU A 36 -3.53 0.14 -10.38
CA LEU A 36 -4.01 -1.22 -10.13
C LEU A 36 -5.26 -1.52 -10.96
N ALA A 37 -6.19 -0.58 -11.04
CA ALA A 37 -7.39 -0.72 -11.86
C ALA A 37 -7.04 -0.85 -13.35
N ALA A 38 -6.10 -0.03 -13.85
CA ALA A 38 -5.65 -0.08 -15.24
C ALA A 38 -4.97 -1.41 -15.58
N LEU A 39 -4.28 -2.01 -14.60
CA LEU A 39 -3.65 -3.32 -14.75
C LEU A 39 -4.65 -4.48 -14.67
N GLY A 40 -5.92 -4.19 -14.43
CA GLY A 40 -6.96 -5.21 -14.31
C GLY A 40 -6.96 -5.95 -12.98
N VAL A 41 -6.28 -5.42 -11.98
CA VAL A 41 -6.25 -6.03 -10.64
C VAL A 41 -7.59 -5.79 -9.94
N LYS A 42 -8.16 -6.86 -9.41
CA LYS A 42 -9.42 -6.79 -8.65
C LYS A 42 -9.14 -7.13 -7.20
N ILE A 43 -9.09 -6.10 -6.39
CA ILE A 43 -8.82 -6.26 -4.95
C ILE A 43 -10.09 -6.75 -4.25
N GLU A 44 -9.96 -7.86 -3.54
CA GLU A 44 -11.07 -8.49 -2.80
C GLU A 44 -11.10 -8.03 -1.35
N ALA A 45 -9.94 -7.64 -0.80
CA ALA A 45 -9.86 -7.12 0.56
C ALA A 45 -8.73 -6.09 0.65
N CYS A 46 -8.95 -5.03 1.41
CA CYS A 46 -7.93 -4.04 1.72
C CYS A 46 -7.82 -3.89 3.23
N LEU A 47 -6.62 -4.10 3.75
CA LEU A 47 -6.32 -3.90 5.17
C LEU A 47 -5.34 -2.74 5.30
N THR A 48 -5.62 -1.82 6.20
CA THR A 48 -4.78 -0.63 6.37
C THR A 48 -4.41 -0.38 7.82
N SER A 49 -3.21 0.18 8.00
CA SER A 49 -2.87 0.79 9.28
C SER A 49 -3.94 1.83 9.65
N PRO A 50 -4.32 1.94 10.92
CA PRO A 50 -5.27 2.96 11.37
C PRO A 50 -4.69 4.37 11.43
N LYS A 51 -3.37 4.55 11.30
CA LYS A 51 -2.79 5.90 11.27
C LYS A 51 -3.32 6.69 10.08
N VAL A 52 -3.62 7.97 10.30
CA VAL A 52 -4.35 8.80 9.33
C VAL A 52 -3.73 8.75 7.92
N ARG A 53 -2.41 8.92 7.80
CA ARG A 53 -1.73 8.92 6.50
C ARG A 53 -1.89 7.61 5.72
N ALA A 54 -1.97 6.49 6.42
CA ALA A 54 -2.17 5.18 5.79
C ALA A 54 -3.65 4.96 5.48
N ALA A 55 -4.54 5.25 6.40
CA ALA A 55 -5.98 5.10 6.20
C ALA A 55 -6.48 5.98 5.04
N GLU A 56 -5.99 7.22 4.92
CA GLU A 56 -6.31 8.09 3.80
C GLU A 56 -5.75 7.56 2.48
N THR A 57 -4.52 7.04 2.49
CA THR A 57 -3.94 6.38 1.31
C THR A 57 -4.84 5.24 0.85
N ALA A 58 -5.26 4.39 1.79
CA ALA A 58 -6.14 3.26 1.49
C ALA A 58 -7.48 3.72 0.93
N ARG A 59 -8.09 4.75 1.51
CA ARG A 59 -9.36 5.28 1.05
C ARG A 59 -9.27 5.75 -0.40
N LEU A 60 -8.25 6.55 -0.72
CA LEU A 60 -8.06 7.09 -2.06
C LEU A 60 -7.71 6.00 -3.09
N ALA A 61 -6.86 5.05 -2.71
CA ALA A 61 -6.50 3.94 -3.59
C ALA A 61 -7.68 3.02 -3.86
N CYS A 62 -8.53 2.80 -2.87
CA CYS A 62 -9.67 1.88 -3.00
C CYS A 62 -10.84 2.45 -3.82
N GLU A 63 -10.93 3.77 -3.99
CA GLU A 63 -12.03 4.36 -4.78
C GLU A 63 -12.11 3.78 -6.20
N PRO A 64 -11.06 3.84 -7.03
CA PRO A 64 -11.12 3.25 -8.38
C PRO A 64 -11.20 1.72 -8.36
N LEU A 65 -10.80 1.08 -7.29
CA LEU A 65 -10.86 -0.38 -7.15
C LEU A 65 -12.20 -0.88 -6.61
N ARG A 66 -13.06 0.03 -6.15
CA ARG A 66 -14.36 -0.30 -5.55
C ARG A 66 -14.23 -1.27 -4.38
N ALA A 67 -13.17 -1.07 -3.58
CA ALA A 67 -12.91 -1.87 -2.39
C ALA A 67 -13.12 -1.03 -1.14
N GLU A 68 -13.45 -1.68 -0.03
CA GLU A 68 -13.63 -1.00 1.26
C GLU A 68 -12.43 -1.30 2.16
N PRO A 69 -11.64 -0.29 2.53
CA PRO A 69 -10.53 -0.51 3.45
C PRO A 69 -11.02 -0.80 4.86
N GLN A 70 -10.36 -1.75 5.51
CA GLN A 70 -10.60 -2.10 6.92
C GLN A 70 -9.34 -1.82 7.72
N HIS A 71 -9.50 -1.25 8.90
CA HIS A 71 -8.39 -1.00 9.80
C HIS A 71 -7.85 -2.31 10.35
N GLU A 72 -6.52 -2.46 10.31
CA GLU A 72 -5.81 -3.60 10.87
C GLU A 72 -4.72 -3.08 11.81
N PRO A 73 -4.92 -3.19 13.15
CA PRO A 73 -3.94 -2.66 14.11
C PRO A 73 -2.54 -3.22 13.96
N ALA A 74 -2.39 -4.46 13.47
CA ALA A 74 -1.07 -5.06 13.27
C ALA A 74 -0.21 -4.29 12.26
N LEU A 75 -0.82 -3.48 11.40
CA LEU A 75 -0.10 -2.68 10.40
C LEU A 75 0.30 -1.29 10.92
N ALA A 76 -0.01 -0.96 12.17
CA ALA A 76 0.25 0.37 12.73
C ALA A 76 1.74 0.62 13.03
N GLY A 77 2.56 -0.40 13.03
CA GLY A 77 4.00 -0.31 13.24
C GLY A 77 4.55 -1.61 13.80
N GLY A 78 5.80 -1.88 13.50
CA GLY A 78 6.49 -3.11 13.90
C GLY A 78 6.26 -4.27 12.92
N PRO A 79 6.94 -5.39 13.18
CA PRO A 79 6.84 -6.58 12.32
C PRO A 79 5.43 -7.17 12.34
N PHE A 80 5.02 -7.73 11.20
CA PHE A 80 3.74 -8.42 11.08
C PHE A 80 3.88 -9.60 10.12
N ASP A 81 2.97 -10.55 10.22
CA ASP A 81 2.91 -11.70 9.32
C ASP A 81 1.89 -11.43 8.21
N ALA A 82 2.38 -11.02 7.03
CA ALA A 82 1.54 -10.65 5.91
C ALA A 82 0.69 -11.81 5.40
N ASN A 83 1.26 -13.01 5.34
CA ASN A 83 0.52 -14.20 4.91
C ASN A 83 -0.63 -14.52 5.86
N GLN A 84 -0.41 -14.38 7.16
CA GLN A 84 -1.45 -14.61 8.14
C GLN A 84 -2.59 -13.58 8.01
N LEU A 85 -2.24 -12.31 7.86
CA LEU A 85 -3.25 -11.25 7.69
C LEU A 85 -4.08 -11.44 6.42
N ALA A 86 -3.45 -11.90 5.35
CA ALA A 86 -4.10 -12.07 4.05
C ALA A 86 -4.78 -13.42 3.87
N ALA A 87 -4.59 -14.36 4.79
CA ALA A 87 -5.07 -15.74 4.63
C ALA A 87 -6.58 -15.78 4.41
N GLY A 88 -6.99 -16.47 3.34
CA GLY A 88 -8.41 -16.65 3.01
C GLY A 88 -9.11 -15.44 2.43
N LEU A 89 -8.40 -14.34 2.19
CA LEU A 89 -9.01 -13.09 1.73
C LEU A 89 -8.92 -12.86 0.21
N GLY A 90 -8.26 -13.78 -0.52
CA GLY A 90 -8.12 -13.65 -1.98
C GLY A 90 -7.03 -12.67 -2.38
N GLU A 91 -7.33 -11.80 -3.34
CA GLU A 91 -6.44 -10.74 -3.79
C GLU A 91 -6.47 -9.58 -2.79
N VAL A 92 -5.37 -9.36 -2.09
CA VAL A 92 -5.36 -8.46 -0.93
C VAL A 92 -4.41 -7.28 -1.16
N LEU A 93 -4.86 -6.10 -0.76
CA LEU A 93 -4.05 -4.90 -0.68
C LEU A 93 -3.81 -4.56 0.79
N LEU A 94 -2.54 -4.51 1.19
CA LEU A 94 -2.13 -4.00 2.50
C LEU A 94 -1.60 -2.58 2.35
N VAL A 95 -1.98 -1.69 3.25
CA VAL A 95 -1.50 -0.30 3.25
C VAL A 95 -0.87 0.02 4.60
N GLY A 96 0.35 0.53 4.60
CA GLY A 96 1.06 0.77 5.84
C GLY A 96 2.36 1.54 5.67
N HIS A 97 3.34 1.16 6.47
CA HIS A 97 4.52 1.97 6.77
C HIS A 97 5.83 1.28 6.41
N ASP A 98 6.88 2.08 6.23
CA ASP A 98 8.25 1.61 6.12
C ASP A 98 9.02 1.98 7.40
N PRO A 99 9.99 1.17 7.81
CA PRO A 99 10.61 0.06 7.08
C PRO A 99 9.86 -1.27 7.12
N ASP A 100 8.74 -1.34 7.81
CA ASP A 100 8.02 -2.60 8.03
C ASP A 100 7.60 -3.27 6.72
N PHE A 101 7.17 -2.51 5.72
CA PHE A 101 6.73 -3.06 4.43
C PHE A 101 7.90 -3.54 3.59
N SER A 102 9.02 -2.81 3.54
CA SER A 102 10.23 -3.29 2.86
C SER A 102 10.74 -4.58 3.50
N MET A 103 10.69 -4.66 4.83
CA MET A 103 11.08 -5.87 5.57
C MET A 103 10.12 -7.02 5.30
N ALA A 104 8.82 -6.75 5.20
CA ALA A 104 7.83 -7.78 4.87
C ALA A 104 8.07 -8.37 3.48
N VAL A 105 8.39 -7.54 2.49
CA VAL A 105 8.75 -8.03 1.16
C VAL A 105 9.97 -8.94 1.23
N HIS A 106 10.99 -8.54 2.00
CA HIS A 106 12.18 -9.37 2.20
C HIS A 106 11.84 -10.71 2.85
N ASP A 107 11.03 -10.68 3.91
CA ASP A 107 10.64 -11.90 4.62
C ASP A 107 9.83 -12.86 3.73
N LEU A 108 9.00 -12.30 2.85
CA LEU A 108 8.17 -13.10 1.96
C LEU A 108 8.94 -13.66 0.77
N THR A 109 9.94 -12.94 0.26
CA THR A 109 10.52 -13.23 -1.06
C THR A 109 12.03 -13.37 -1.08
N GLY A 110 12.72 -12.93 -0.05
CA GLY A 110 14.19 -12.80 -0.04
C GLY A 110 14.70 -11.58 -0.79
N ALA A 111 13.85 -10.82 -1.46
CA ALA A 111 14.28 -9.64 -2.20
C ALA A 111 14.63 -8.49 -1.25
N GLN A 112 15.70 -7.78 -1.59
CA GLN A 112 16.07 -6.57 -0.85
C GLN A 112 15.50 -5.36 -1.57
N VAL A 113 14.52 -4.70 -0.95
CA VAL A 113 13.82 -3.57 -1.55
C VAL A 113 13.79 -2.38 -0.60
N ARG A 114 13.58 -1.21 -1.17
CA ARG A 114 13.31 0.02 -0.41
C ARG A 114 12.09 0.69 -1.02
N MET A 115 10.97 0.56 -0.36
CA MET A 115 9.72 1.14 -0.85
C MET A 115 9.72 2.65 -0.65
N LYS A 116 9.37 3.40 -1.70
CA LYS A 116 9.17 4.84 -1.62
C LYS A 116 7.77 5.14 -1.08
N LYS A 117 7.58 6.33 -0.51
CA LYS A 117 6.25 6.79 -0.11
C LYS A 117 5.33 6.74 -1.33
N GLY A 118 4.20 6.08 -1.19
CA GLY A 118 3.29 5.84 -2.31
C GLY A 118 3.73 4.74 -3.27
N GLY A 119 4.79 4.02 -2.96
CA GLY A 119 5.26 2.89 -3.77
C GLY A 119 4.49 1.61 -3.50
N LEU A 120 4.51 0.71 -4.47
CA LEU A 120 3.73 -0.52 -4.48
C LEU A 120 4.60 -1.73 -4.81
N ALA A 121 4.38 -2.83 -4.10
CA ALA A 121 4.98 -4.12 -4.41
C ALA A 121 3.89 -5.18 -4.57
N GLY A 122 4.06 -6.07 -5.52
CA GLY A 122 3.18 -7.22 -5.73
C GLY A 122 3.97 -8.51 -5.50
N VAL A 123 3.45 -9.37 -4.66
CA VAL A 123 4.10 -10.63 -4.26
C VAL A 123 3.14 -11.79 -4.54
N ASP A 124 3.65 -12.85 -5.12
CA ASP A 124 2.88 -14.06 -5.37
C ASP A 124 3.73 -15.29 -5.10
N ARG A 125 3.23 -16.18 -4.25
CA ARG A 125 3.87 -17.47 -3.95
C ARG A 125 5.36 -17.33 -3.58
N GLY A 126 5.68 -16.35 -2.76
CA GLY A 126 7.04 -16.12 -2.30
C GLY A 126 7.95 -15.41 -3.30
N GLU A 127 7.39 -14.92 -4.42
CA GLU A 127 8.15 -14.19 -5.43
C GLU A 127 7.73 -12.72 -5.49
N LEU A 128 8.70 -11.84 -5.62
CA LEU A 128 8.43 -10.45 -5.93
C LEU A 128 8.13 -10.34 -7.43
N ILE A 129 6.87 -10.10 -7.75
CA ILE A 129 6.41 -10.06 -9.14
C ILE A 129 6.59 -8.68 -9.74
N VAL A 130 6.31 -7.64 -8.96
CA VAL A 130 6.40 -6.27 -9.44
C VAL A 130 6.73 -5.32 -8.30
N MET A 131 7.48 -4.28 -8.62
CA MET A 131 7.81 -3.19 -7.70
C MET A 131 7.72 -1.88 -8.48
N LEU A 132 6.84 -0.97 -8.04
CA LEU A 132 6.57 0.27 -8.77
C LEU A 132 6.70 1.46 -7.83
N ARG A 133 7.41 2.48 -8.32
CA ARG A 133 7.52 3.76 -7.61
C ARG A 133 6.35 4.66 -8.00
N PRO A 134 6.09 5.75 -7.27
CA PRO A 134 5.03 6.68 -7.65
C PRO A 134 5.11 7.16 -9.10
N ALA A 135 6.33 7.33 -9.65
CA ALA A 135 6.50 7.76 -11.03
C ALA A 135 5.91 6.76 -12.03
N GLU A 136 6.18 5.45 -11.85
CA GLU A 136 5.62 4.41 -12.71
C GLU A 136 4.11 4.27 -12.49
N LEU A 137 3.64 4.39 -11.26
CA LEU A 137 2.21 4.31 -10.96
C LEU A 137 1.44 5.43 -11.66
N ARG A 138 1.97 6.66 -11.64
CA ARG A 138 1.35 7.78 -12.36
C ARG A 138 1.31 7.53 -13.87
N ALA A 139 2.38 6.98 -14.43
CA ALA A 139 2.44 6.66 -15.85
C ALA A 139 1.40 5.61 -16.25
N ILE A 140 1.27 4.55 -15.45
CA ILE A 140 0.28 3.48 -15.68
C ILE A 140 -1.13 4.02 -15.53
N ALA A 141 -1.36 4.89 -14.55
CA ALA A 141 -2.66 5.51 -14.31
C ALA A 141 -3.06 6.52 -15.40
N GLY A 142 -2.13 6.92 -16.25
CA GLY A 142 -2.38 7.94 -17.28
C GLY A 142 -2.38 9.37 -16.75
N THR A 143 -1.79 9.60 -15.59
CA THR A 143 -1.66 10.94 -14.99
C THR A 143 -0.20 11.40 -15.05
N SER A 144 0.00 12.68 -15.20
CA SER A 144 1.34 13.27 -15.27
C SER A 144 1.72 13.99 -13.97
#